data_81e41ff3f44730c301409304f51c1542
#
_entry.id   81e41ff3f44730c301409304f51c1542
#
_cell.length_a   1.000
_cell.length_b   1.000
_cell.length_c   1.000
_cell.angle_alpha   90.00
_cell.angle_beta   90.00
_cell.angle_gamma   90.00
#
_symmetry.space_group_name_H-M   'P 1'
#
loop_
_entity.id
_entity.type
_entity.pdbx_description
1 polymer ?
#
loop_
_entity_poly.entity_id
_entity_poly.type
_entity_poly.pdbx_seq_one_letter_code
_entity_poly.pdbx_strand_id
1 'polypeptide(L)'
;MSPLNITSSGVSLPRSQPPALSANFLSRKHLFDLFESKAPGATLVIAPAGFGKTTLVAEWVKENERPTFWYTVDSTDSIQDFQAHVIAAITVHFPNFFANVDQLEHYEISEAIQLLAAAVGQLSGEYNFVIDGGREENPEISTYGQLIADTVPANVHLVIIRRNSPMTSLARYAALGNLSVITSADLKFSEDEVK
;
A
#
# COMPACT_ATOMS: atom_id res chain seq x y z
N MET A 1 27.23 -7.78 16.86
CA MET A 1 26.54 -6.98 15.82
C MET A 1 25.12 -6.82 16.32
N SER A 2 24.74 -5.61 16.73
CA SER A 2 23.42 -5.35 17.30
C SER A 2 22.37 -5.35 16.17
N PRO A 3 21.20 -5.98 16.37
CA PRO A 3 20.10 -5.84 15.41
C PRO A 3 19.71 -4.37 15.29
N LEU A 4 19.39 -3.94 14.07
CA LEU A 4 18.83 -2.63 13.79
C LEU A 4 17.72 -2.32 14.80
N ASN A 5 17.96 -1.31 15.62
CA ASN A 5 17.01 -0.88 16.64
C ASN A 5 15.98 0.04 15.95
N ILE A 6 15.08 -0.55 15.18
CA ILE A 6 13.99 0.14 14.44
C ILE A 6 13.05 0.90 15.40
N THR A 7 13.18 0.68 16.70
CA THR A 7 12.37 1.34 17.73
C THR A 7 12.80 2.77 18.07
N SER A 8 13.92 3.26 17.53
CA SER A 8 14.43 4.61 17.87
C SER A 8 14.05 5.73 16.88
N SER A 9 13.47 5.39 15.74
CA SER A 9 13.08 6.37 14.73
C SER A 9 11.56 6.41 14.57
N GLY A 10 10.81 7.02 15.46
CA GLY A 10 9.44 7.51 15.28
C GLY A 10 8.41 6.64 14.51
N VAL A 11 8.74 5.39 14.15
CA VAL A 11 7.88 4.51 13.36
C VAL A 11 6.66 4.11 14.18
N SER A 12 5.49 4.56 13.73
CA SER A 12 4.20 4.17 14.32
C SER A 12 3.73 2.86 13.69
N LEU A 13 3.85 1.75 14.41
CA LEU A 13 3.34 0.45 13.96
C LEU A 13 1.89 0.48 13.43
N PRO A 14 0.94 1.25 14.05
CA PRO A 14 -0.41 1.37 13.52
C PRO A 14 -0.49 1.91 12.09
N ARG A 15 0.52 2.65 11.61
CA ARG A 15 0.57 3.17 10.23
C ARG A 15 1.14 2.17 9.23
N SER A 16 1.80 1.13 9.72
CA SER A 16 2.38 0.05 8.91
C SER A 16 1.51 -1.22 8.90
N GLN A 17 0.27 -1.12 9.33
CA GLN A 17 -0.72 -2.21 9.35
C GLN A 17 -2.09 -1.72 8.88
N PRO A 18 -2.94 -2.60 8.31
CA PRO A 18 -4.32 -2.27 8.02
C PRO A 18 -5.04 -1.79 9.29
N PRO A 19 -5.87 -0.74 9.22
CA PRO A 19 -6.63 -0.30 10.37
C PRO A 19 -7.64 -1.36 10.81
N ALA A 20 -7.90 -1.43 12.12
CA ALA A 20 -8.92 -2.30 12.66
C ALA A 20 -10.30 -1.88 12.15
N LEU A 21 -11.08 -2.85 11.67
CA LEU A 21 -12.47 -2.61 11.29
C LEU A 21 -13.32 -2.41 12.55
N SER A 22 -14.21 -1.42 12.53
CA SER A 22 -15.16 -1.22 13.64
C SER A 22 -16.15 -2.38 13.71
N ALA A 23 -16.67 -2.68 14.91
CA ALA A 23 -17.64 -3.79 15.08
C ALA A 23 -18.93 -3.61 14.24
N ASN A 24 -19.27 -2.36 13.92
CA ASN A 24 -20.49 -1.99 13.20
C ASN A 24 -20.19 -1.45 11.78
N PHE A 25 -19.04 -1.82 11.17
CA PHE A 25 -18.80 -1.42 9.80
C PHE A 25 -19.75 -2.18 8.86
N LEU A 26 -20.20 -1.49 7.82
CA LEU A 26 -20.98 -2.12 6.77
C LEU A 26 -20.05 -2.88 5.83
N SER A 27 -20.20 -4.20 5.76
CA SER A 27 -19.43 -5.05 4.84
C SER A 27 -19.85 -4.80 3.39
N ARG A 28 -18.87 -4.69 2.51
CA ARG A 28 -19.08 -4.38 1.07
C ARG A 28 -18.37 -5.39 0.17
N LYS A 29 -18.45 -6.67 0.52
CA LYS A 29 -17.82 -7.77 -0.21
C LYS A 29 -18.20 -7.85 -1.69
N HIS A 30 -19.38 -7.36 -2.06
CA HIS A 30 -19.81 -7.27 -3.45
C HIS A 30 -18.93 -6.35 -4.32
N LEU A 31 -18.08 -5.51 -3.70
CA LEU A 31 -17.12 -4.69 -4.42
C LEU A 31 -15.75 -5.36 -4.57
N PHE A 32 -15.54 -6.55 -4.00
CA PHE A 32 -14.23 -7.19 -4.01
C PHE A 32 -13.79 -7.63 -5.41
N ASP A 33 -14.75 -7.98 -6.28
CA ASP A 33 -14.47 -8.31 -7.67
C ASP A 33 -13.79 -7.16 -8.44
N LEU A 34 -13.96 -5.91 -7.95
CA LEU A 34 -13.29 -4.74 -8.53
C LEU A 34 -11.78 -4.73 -8.27
N PHE A 35 -11.31 -5.47 -7.25
CA PHE A 35 -9.87 -5.63 -6.97
C PHE A 35 -9.24 -6.78 -7.76
N GLU A 36 -10.02 -7.68 -8.30
CA GLU A 36 -9.54 -8.85 -9.01
C GLU A 36 -9.05 -8.49 -10.41
N SER A 37 -7.93 -7.81 -10.47
CA SER A 37 -7.15 -7.76 -11.68
C SER A 37 -6.17 -8.94 -11.71
N LYS A 38 -5.82 -9.39 -12.90
CA LYS A 38 -4.80 -10.43 -13.09
C LYS A 38 -3.48 -9.94 -12.47
N ALA A 39 -2.85 -10.76 -11.63
CA ALA A 39 -1.52 -10.43 -11.11
C ALA A 39 -0.46 -10.48 -12.23
N PRO A 40 0.53 -9.57 -12.29
CA PRO A 40 0.72 -8.42 -11.42
C PRO A 40 -0.29 -7.31 -11.73
N GLY A 41 -0.94 -6.75 -10.70
CA GLY A 41 -1.98 -5.75 -10.88
C GLY A 41 -1.84 -4.54 -9.97
N ALA A 42 -2.58 -3.49 -10.31
CA ALA A 42 -2.75 -2.35 -9.44
C ALA A 42 -4.23 -1.97 -9.32
N THR A 43 -4.62 -1.53 -8.14
CA THR A 43 -5.95 -0.97 -7.88
C THR A 43 -5.82 0.45 -7.36
N LEU A 44 -6.47 1.40 -8.04
CA LEU A 44 -6.60 2.77 -7.59
C LEU A 44 -7.99 2.97 -6.98
N VAL A 45 -8.06 3.29 -5.69
CA VAL A 45 -9.32 3.63 -5.00
C VAL A 45 -9.37 5.14 -4.79
N ILE A 46 -10.24 5.83 -5.53
CA ILE A 46 -10.29 7.29 -5.58
C ILE A 46 -11.70 7.80 -5.30
N ALA A 47 -11.84 8.53 -4.19
CA ALA A 47 -13.09 9.19 -3.81
C ALA A 47 -12.82 10.23 -2.71
N PRO A 48 -13.73 11.21 -2.50
CA PRO A 48 -13.63 12.15 -1.39
C PRO A 48 -13.52 11.47 -0.01
N ALA A 49 -13.25 12.25 1.03
CA ALA A 49 -13.25 11.76 2.40
C ALA A 49 -14.64 11.22 2.79
N GLY A 50 -14.68 10.20 3.66
CA GLY A 50 -15.94 9.65 4.16
C GLY A 50 -16.57 8.55 3.29
N PHE A 51 -16.03 8.25 2.10
CA PHE A 51 -16.56 7.22 1.21
C PHE A 51 -16.18 5.78 1.59
N GLY A 52 -15.54 5.56 2.73
CA GLY A 52 -15.21 4.22 3.20
C GLY A 52 -14.07 3.51 2.46
N LYS A 53 -13.24 4.24 1.69
CA LYS A 53 -12.12 3.67 0.91
C LYS A 53 -11.20 2.78 1.73
N THR A 54 -10.66 3.34 2.80
CA THR A 54 -9.73 2.65 3.71
C THR A 54 -10.39 1.43 4.34
N THR A 55 -11.66 1.55 4.75
CA THR A 55 -12.45 0.45 5.34
C THR A 55 -12.65 -0.69 4.33
N LEU A 56 -13.02 -0.35 3.09
CA LEU A 56 -13.20 -1.33 2.01
C LEU A 56 -11.90 -2.10 1.73
N VAL A 57 -10.77 -1.38 1.59
CA VAL A 57 -9.48 -2.02 1.34
C VAL A 57 -9.04 -2.86 2.54
N ALA A 58 -9.23 -2.38 3.77
CA ALA A 58 -8.91 -3.14 4.97
C ALA A 58 -9.75 -4.43 5.09
N GLU A 59 -11.03 -4.38 4.72
CA GLU A 59 -11.89 -5.56 4.65
C GLU A 59 -11.40 -6.54 3.58
N TRP A 60 -11.10 -6.03 2.38
CA TRP A 60 -10.62 -6.85 1.27
C TRP A 60 -9.30 -7.56 1.57
N VAL A 61 -8.30 -6.87 2.15
CA VAL A 61 -7.02 -7.53 2.53
C VAL A 61 -7.18 -8.55 3.63
N LYS A 62 -8.14 -8.36 4.53
CA LYS A 62 -8.46 -9.34 5.57
C LYS A 62 -9.06 -10.62 4.99
N GLU A 63 -9.90 -10.50 3.98
CA GLU A 63 -10.61 -11.64 3.37
C GLU A 63 -9.72 -12.41 2.38
N ASN A 64 -8.81 -11.75 1.68
CA ASN A 64 -7.94 -12.45 0.72
C ASN A 64 -6.73 -13.13 1.37
N GLU A 65 -6.51 -12.92 2.68
CA GLU A 65 -5.49 -13.56 3.51
C GLU A 65 -4.04 -13.43 2.98
N ARG A 66 -3.79 -12.59 1.96
CA ARG A 66 -2.43 -12.34 1.47
C ARG A 66 -1.67 -11.48 2.48
N PRO A 67 -0.40 -11.76 2.77
CA PRO A 67 0.42 -10.86 3.56
C PRO A 67 0.41 -9.47 2.93
N THR A 68 0.10 -8.45 3.74
CA THR A 68 -0.12 -7.10 3.25
C THR A 68 0.87 -6.14 3.89
N PHE A 69 1.67 -5.51 3.04
CA PHE A 69 2.50 -4.36 3.42
C PHE A 69 1.64 -3.12 3.35
N TRP A 70 1.27 -2.57 4.50
CA TRP A 70 0.41 -1.40 4.58
C TRP A 70 1.22 -0.17 4.99
N TYR A 71 0.97 0.95 4.34
CA TYR A 71 1.49 2.24 4.74
C TYR A 71 0.43 3.32 4.66
N THR A 72 0.11 3.92 5.82
CA THR A 72 -0.75 5.10 5.89
C THR A 72 0.13 6.35 5.87
N VAL A 73 0.04 7.12 4.78
CA VAL A 73 0.83 8.34 4.57
C VAL A 73 0.30 9.48 5.45
N ASP A 74 1.21 10.16 6.15
CA ASP A 74 0.94 11.43 6.80
C ASP A 74 1.51 12.59 5.97
N SER A 75 0.84 13.75 6.00
CA SER A 75 1.29 14.93 5.25
C SER A 75 2.65 15.50 5.71
N THR A 76 3.08 15.11 6.91
CA THR A 76 4.37 15.51 7.50
C THR A 76 5.49 14.50 7.24
N ASP A 77 5.18 13.36 6.62
CA ASP A 77 6.18 12.34 6.39
C ASP A 77 7.27 12.83 5.43
N SER A 78 8.50 12.65 5.84
CA SER A 78 9.67 12.69 4.96
C SER A 78 9.76 11.38 4.17
N ILE A 79 10.64 11.37 3.18
CA ILE A 79 10.93 10.15 2.44
C ILE A 79 11.61 9.08 3.32
N GLN A 80 12.38 9.50 4.32
CA GLN A 80 12.98 8.60 5.30
C GLN A 80 11.90 7.94 6.17
N ASP A 81 10.85 8.69 6.54
CA ASP A 81 9.69 8.12 7.27
C ASP A 81 8.98 7.09 6.40
N PHE A 82 8.76 7.41 5.11
CA PHE A 82 8.20 6.46 4.15
C PHE A 82 9.02 5.17 4.10
N GLN A 83 10.34 5.27 3.91
CA GLN A 83 11.24 4.12 3.86
C GLN A 83 11.15 3.29 5.14
N ALA A 84 11.21 3.94 6.31
CA ALA A 84 11.13 3.28 7.61
C ALA A 84 9.81 2.53 7.80
N HIS A 85 8.68 3.11 7.37
CA HIS A 85 7.37 2.46 7.45
C HIS A 85 7.23 1.28 6.50
N VAL A 86 7.78 1.36 5.28
CA VAL A 86 7.80 0.23 4.33
C VAL A 86 8.64 -0.93 4.89
N ILE A 87 9.81 -0.63 5.44
CA ILE A 87 10.66 -1.63 6.11
C ILE A 87 9.90 -2.28 7.27
N ALA A 88 9.23 -1.48 8.12
CA ALA A 88 8.45 -1.99 9.24
C ALA A 88 7.31 -2.90 8.77
N ALA A 89 6.59 -2.52 7.72
CA ALA A 89 5.50 -3.32 7.17
C ALA A 89 5.98 -4.68 6.63
N ILE A 90 7.14 -4.72 5.97
CA ILE A 90 7.76 -5.98 5.52
C ILE A 90 8.21 -6.82 6.72
N THR A 91 8.83 -6.21 7.72
CA THR A 91 9.36 -6.90 8.90
C THR A 91 8.26 -7.59 9.72
N VAL A 92 7.04 -7.05 9.73
CA VAL A 92 5.87 -7.69 10.39
C VAL A 92 5.64 -9.12 9.86
N HIS A 93 5.78 -9.31 8.55
CA HIS A 93 5.57 -10.62 7.92
C HIS A 93 6.86 -11.45 7.80
N PHE A 94 8.00 -10.78 7.70
CA PHE A 94 9.32 -11.39 7.50
C PHE A 94 10.36 -10.82 8.47
N PRO A 95 10.34 -11.21 9.77
CA PRO A 95 11.21 -10.62 10.79
C PRO A 95 12.71 -10.70 10.48
N ASN A 96 13.13 -11.70 9.71
CA ASN A 96 14.53 -11.93 9.33
C ASN A 96 14.86 -11.43 7.91
N PHE A 97 13.93 -10.78 7.23
CA PHE A 97 14.11 -10.34 5.84
C PHE A 97 15.35 -9.45 5.68
N PHE A 98 15.50 -8.49 6.58
CA PHE A 98 16.59 -7.52 6.56
C PHE A 98 17.90 -8.02 7.22
N ALA A 99 17.91 -9.21 7.80
CA ALA A 99 19.14 -9.77 8.37
C ALA A 99 20.23 -10.00 7.30
N ASN A 100 19.82 -10.14 6.04
CA ASN A 100 20.69 -10.36 4.89
C ASN A 100 20.74 -9.17 3.91
N VAL A 101 20.01 -8.10 4.19
CA VAL A 101 20.04 -6.87 3.38
C VAL A 101 20.91 -5.87 4.12
N ASP A 102 22.20 -5.83 3.75
CA ASP A 102 23.16 -4.95 4.39
C ASP A 102 22.77 -3.48 4.18
N GLN A 103 22.45 -2.82 5.30
CA GLN A 103 22.59 -1.37 5.47
C GLN A 103 21.82 -0.52 4.45
N LEU A 104 20.49 -0.73 4.31
CA LEU A 104 19.64 0.13 3.45
C LEU A 104 19.81 1.63 3.72
N GLU A 105 20.23 1.99 4.92
CA GLU A 105 20.56 3.38 5.32
C GLU A 105 21.77 3.99 4.60
N HIS A 106 22.60 3.17 3.93
CA HIS A 106 23.78 3.63 3.16
C HIS A 106 23.47 3.80 1.67
N TYR A 107 22.27 3.43 1.22
CA TYR A 107 21.86 3.59 -0.16
C TYR A 107 21.06 4.87 -0.35
N GLU A 108 21.20 5.46 -1.54
CA GLU A 108 20.24 6.46 -1.99
C GLU A 108 18.84 5.85 -2.01
N ILE A 109 17.81 6.66 -1.72
CA ILE A 109 16.43 6.17 -1.56
C ILE A 109 15.92 5.40 -2.78
N SER A 110 16.27 5.88 -3.97
CA SER A 110 15.90 5.20 -5.23
C SER A 110 16.51 3.81 -5.35
N GLU A 111 17.74 3.64 -4.90
CA GLU A 111 18.43 2.34 -4.86
C GLU A 111 17.82 1.43 -3.79
N ALA A 112 17.52 1.98 -2.61
CA ALA A 112 16.88 1.25 -1.53
C ALA A 112 15.48 0.71 -1.96
N ILE A 113 14.69 1.51 -2.66
CA ILE A 113 13.37 1.08 -3.21
C ILE A 113 13.56 -0.09 -4.21
N GLN A 114 14.54 -0.01 -5.10
CA GLN A 114 14.81 -1.06 -6.08
C GLN A 114 15.30 -2.35 -5.41
N LEU A 115 16.19 -2.25 -4.42
CA LEU A 115 16.67 -3.39 -3.65
C LEU A 115 15.53 -4.07 -2.87
N LEU A 116 14.66 -3.29 -2.24
CA LEU A 116 13.49 -3.81 -1.54
C LEU A 116 12.54 -4.53 -2.51
N ALA A 117 12.26 -3.92 -3.66
CA ALA A 117 11.41 -4.53 -4.68
C ALA A 117 12.01 -5.84 -5.21
N ALA A 118 13.31 -5.87 -5.50
CA ALA A 118 14.01 -7.06 -5.95
C ALA A 118 13.97 -8.17 -4.89
N ALA A 119 14.18 -7.83 -3.62
CA ALA A 119 14.16 -8.78 -2.52
C ALA A 119 12.75 -9.35 -2.29
N VAL A 120 11.69 -8.52 -2.31
CA VAL A 120 10.29 -8.97 -2.22
C VAL A 120 9.92 -9.85 -3.43
N GLY A 121 10.44 -9.52 -4.62
CA GLY A 121 10.23 -10.33 -5.83
C GLY A 121 10.80 -11.75 -5.76
N GLN A 122 11.76 -12.02 -4.86
CA GLN A 122 12.30 -13.36 -4.62
C GLN A 122 11.48 -14.18 -3.62
N LEU A 123 10.55 -13.57 -2.90
CA LEU A 123 9.67 -14.28 -1.98
C LEU A 123 8.67 -15.12 -2.75
N SER A 124 8.42 -16.34 -2.25
CA SER A 124 7.36 -17.22 -2.76
C SER A 124 5.99 -16.75 -2.27
N GLY A 125 5.00 -16.76 -3.16
CA GLY A 125 3.63 -16.36 -2.85
C GLY A 125 3.27 -14.99 -3.41
N GLU A 126 2.04 -14.57 -3.14
CA GLU A 126 1.49 -13.29 -3.57
C GLU A 126 1.30 -12.36 -2.36
N TYR A 127 1.51 -11.08 -2.58
CA TYR A 127 1.49 -10.05 -1.54
C TYR A 127 0.63 -8.87 -1.97
N ASN A 128 0.12 -8.12 -1.01
CA ASN A 128 -0.46 -6.81 -1.28
C ASN A 128 0.51 -5.72 -0.79
N PHE A 129 0.60 -4.63 -1.52
CA PHE A 129 1.21 -3.40 -1.04
C PHE A 129 0.19 -2.27 -1.11
N VAL A 130 -0.22 -1.77 0.04
CA VAL A 130 -1.24 -0.73 0.17
C VAL A 130 -0.60 0.58 0.59
N ILE A 131 -0.80 1.62 -0.20
CA ILE A 131 -0.44 3.00 0.11
C ILE A 131 -1.74 3.77 0.34
N ASP A 132 -2.08 4.01 1.61
CA ASP A 132 -3.24 4.80 1.99
C ASP A 132 -2.82 6.27 2.10
N GLY A 133 -3.01 6.99 1.01
CA GLY A 133 -2.64 8.41 0.87
C GLY A 133 -3.54 9.32 1.69
N GLY A 134 -2.92 10.08 2.60
CA GLY A 134 -3.57 11.03 3.49
C GLY A 134 -4.26 12.21 2.80
N ARG A 135 -4.40 13.31 3.55
CA ARG A 135 -5.20 14.48 3.17
C ARG A 135 -4.55 15.32 2.06
N GLU A 136 -3.24 15.37 2.00
CA GLU A 136 -2.48 16.21 1.08
C GLU A 136 -1.37 15.40 0.41
N GLU A 137 -1.07 15.75 -0.84
CA GLU A 137 0.06 15.14 -1.53
C GLU A 137 1.36 15.73 -1.00
N ASN A 138 2.22 14.90 -0.46
CA ASN A 138 3.60 15.27 -0.22
C ASN A 138 4.36 15.14 -1.55
N PRO A 139 4.92 16.23 -2.11
CA PRO A 139 5.60 16.20 -3.40
C PRO A 139 6.78 15.22 -3.44
N GLU A 140 7.50 15.06 -2.32
CA GLU A 140 8.61 14.11 -2.23
C GLU A 140 8.08 12.68 -2.35
N ILE A 141 7.06 12.32 -1.56
CA ILE A 141 6.45 10.98 -1.62
C ILE A 141 5.83 10.73 -2.99
N SER A 142 5.25 11.74 -3.64
CA SER A 142 4.70 11.60 -4.99
C SER A 142 5.78 11.25 -6.02
N THR A 143 6.96 11.84 -5.91
CA THR A 143 8.10 11.52 -6.80
C THR A 143 8.53 10.07 -6.65
N TYR A 144 8.67 9.57 -5.43
CA TYR A 144 9.02 8.18 -5.19
C TYR A 144 7.85 7.23 -5.42
N GLY A 145 6.61 7.69 -5.33
CA GLY A 145 5.42 6.94 -5.68
C GLY A 145 5.45 6.42 -7.13
N GLN A 146 6.00 7.21 -8.06
CA GLN A 146 6.19 6.77 -9.44
C GLN A 146 7.23 5.65 -9.53
N LEU A 147 8.38 5.82 -8.87
CA LEU A 147 9.42 4.80 -8.84
C LEU A 147 8.89 3.49 -8.23
N ILE A 148 8.11 3.58 -7.16
CA ILE A 148 7.48 2.41 -6.55
C ILE A 148 6.52 1.74 -7.55
N ALA A 149 5.62 2.49 -8.18
CA ALA A 149 4.69 1.94 -9.15
C ALA A 149 5.39 1.23 -10.32
N ASP A 150 6.57 1.72 -10.71
CA ASP A 150 7.36 1.16 -11.80
C ASP A 150 8.20 -0.06 -11.38
N THR A 151 8.55 -0.17 -10.09
CA THR A 151 9.43 -1.22 -9.57
C THR A 151 8.72 -2.34 -8.81
N VAL A 152 7.44 -2.18 -8.46
CA VAL A 152 6.66 -3.22 -7.77
C VAL A 152 6.80 -4.55 -8.51
N PRO A 153 7.23 -5.64 -7.82
CA PRO A 153 7.46 -6.93 -8.46
C PRO A 153 6.15 -7.64 -8.83
N ALA A 154 6.26 -8.63 -9.72
CA ALA A 154 5.13 -9.32 -10.32
C ALA A 154 4.26 -10.11 -9.31
N ASN A 155 4.81 -10.47 -8.16
CA ASN A 155 4.11 -11.16 -7.08
C ASN A 155 3.43 -10.21 -6.08
N VAL A 156 3.40 -8.90 -6.35
CA VAL A 156 2.77 -7.89 -5.48
C VAL A 156 1.64 -7.20 -6.21
N HIS A 157 0.45 -7.17 -5.58
CA HIS A 157 -0.67 -6.34 -6.00
C HIS A 157 -0.58 -4.98 -5.31
N LEU A 158 -0.44 -3.91 -6.11
CA LEU A 158 -0.35 -2.54 -5.61
C LEU A 158 -1.74 -1.94 -5.42
N VAL A 159 -2.05 -1.44 -4.23
CA VAL A 159 -3.30 -0.71 -3.97
C VAL A 159 -2.97 0.71 -3.53
N ILE A 160 -3.50 1.69 -4.24
CA ILE A 160 -3.33 3.11 -3.91
C ILE A 160 -4.69 3.71 -3.55
N ILE A 161 -4.78 4.25 -2.34
CA ILE A 161 -6.00 4.92 -1.83
C ILE A 161 -5.77 6.43 -1.86
N ARG A 162 -6.61 7.18 -2.55
CA ARG A 162 -6.47 8.64 -2.71
C ARG A 162 -7.81 9.37 -2.62
N ARG A 163 -7.76 10.67 -2.36
CA ARG A 163 -8.93 11.57 -2.43
C ARG A 163 -9.11 12.17 -3.81
N ASN A 164 -8.03 12.51 -4.44
CA ASN A 164 -7.96 13.13 -5.77
C ASN A 164 -7.16 12.24 -6.72
N SER A 165 -7.16 12.58 -8.00
CA SER A 165 -6.34 11.88 -8.99
C SER A 165 -4.88 11.85 -8.56
N PRO A 166 -4.22 10.70 -8.62
CA PRO A 166 -2.82 10.60 -8.23
C PRO A 166 -1.94 11.35 -9.24
N MET A 167 -0.86 11.96 -8.75
CA MET A 167 0.23 12.43 -9.63
C MET A 167 1.03 11.25 -10.20
N THR A 168 1.00 10.12 -9.52
CA THR A 168 1.70 8.89 -9.94
C THR A 168 1.01 8.28 -11.15
N SER A 169 1.75 8.07 -12.22
CA SER A 169 1.25 7.40 -13.41
C SER A 169 1.16 5.88 -13.18
N LEU A 170 -0.01 5.33 -13.41
CA LEU A 170 -0.23 3.88 -13.45
C LEU A 170 -0.32 3.36 -14.90
N ALA A 171 0.25 4.10 -15.85
CA ALA A 171 0.19 3.79 -17.28
C ALA A 171 0.74 2.39 -17.61
N ARG A 172 1.76 1.92 -16.88
CA ARG A 172 2.29 0.56 -17.01
C ARG A 172 1.19 -0.49 -16.81
N TYR A 173 0.42 -0.37 -15.73
CA TYR A 173 -0.65 -1.32 -15.42
C TYR A 173 -1.83 -1.19 -16.39
N ALA A 174 -2.17 0.04 -16.77
CA ALA A 174 -3.21 0.29 -17.77
C ALA A 174 -2.84 -0.32 -19.13
N ALA A 175 -1.59 -0.19 -19.57
CA ALA A 175 -1.09 -0.77 -20.83
C ALA A 175 -1.11 -2.30 -20.82
N LEU A 176 -0.94 -2.93 -19.66
CA LEU A 176 -1.02 -4.38 -19.48
C LEU A 176 -2.46 -4.89 -19.27
N GLY A 177 -3.45 -3.99 -19.16
CA GLY A 177 -4.83 -4.34 -18.82
C GLY A 177 -5.00 -4.83 -17.37
N ASN A 178 -4.07 -4.46 -16.49
CA ASN A 178 -3.99 -4.93 -15.10
C ASN A 178 -4.22 -3.76 -14.09
N LEU A 179 -4.91 -2.70 -14.51
CA LEU A 179 -5.32 -1.58 -13.67
C LEU A 179 -6.81 -1.62 -13.39
N SER A 180 -7.17 -1.72 -12.13
CA SER A 180 -8.54 -1.50 -11.65
C SER A 180 -8.66 -0.09 -11.07
N VAL A 181 -9.79 0.57 -11.32
CA VAL A 181 -10.07 1.91 -10.76
C VAL A 181 -11.44 1.87 -10.09
N ILE A 182 -11.44 2.04 -8.77
CA ILE A 182 -12.64 2.13 -7.95
C ILE A 182 -12.88 3.60 -7.63
N THR A 183 -14.01 4.11 -8.03
CA THR A 183 -14.36 5.54 -7.94
C THR A 183 -15.42 5.82 -6.88
N SER A 184 -15.72 7.10 -6.70
CA SER A 184 -16.84 7.51 -5.84
C SER A 184 -18.20 7.00 -6.35
N ALA A 185 -18.35 6.69 -7.64
CA ALA A 185 -19.58 6.12 -8.19
C ALA A 185 -19.78 4.69 -7.68
N ASP A 186 -18.70 3.89 -7.66
CA ASP A 186 -18.71 2.51 -7.18
C ASP A 186 -18.88 2.44 -5.65
N LEU A 187 -18.39 3.48 -4.95
CA LEU A 187 -18.42 3.57 -3.48
C LEU A 187 -19.69 4.21 -2.92
N LYS A 188 -20.64 4.65 -3.73
CA LYS A 188 -21.93 5.11 -3.22
C LYS A 188 -22.67 3.96 -2.57
N PHE A 189 -23.31 4.24 -1.42
CA PHE A 189 -24.20 3.27 -0.81
C PHE A 189 -25.43 3.06 -1.70
N SER A 190 -25.82 1.80 -1.87
CA SER A 190 -27.09 1.44 -2.46
C SER A 190 -28.25 1.75 -1.50
N GLU A 191 -29.48 1.81 -2.02
CA GLU A 191 -30.66 2.03 -1.17
C GLU A 191 -30.83 0.93 -0.10
N ASP A 192 -30.38 -0.29 -0.38
CA ASP A 192 -30.45 -1.40 0.56
C ASP A 192 -29.38 -1.34 1.65
N GLU A 193 -28.23 -0.71 1.36
CA GLU A 193 -27.17 -0.49 2.35
C GLU A 193 -27.48 0.68 3.31
N VAL A 194 -28.48 1.50 3.02
CA VAL A 194 -28.87 2.66 3.85
C VAL A 194 -30.04 2.34 4.78
N LYS A 195 -30.69 1.20 4.61
CA LYS A 195 -31.78 0.72 5.48
C LYS A 195 -31.26 0.02 6.72
#